data_26bd28a321ea22a2f35c1d11026fa65a
#
_entry.id   26bd28a321ea22a2f35c1d11026fa65a
#
_cell.length_a   1.000
_cell.length_b   1.000
_cell.length_c   1.000
_cell.angle_alpha   90.00
_cell.angle_beta   90.00
_cell.angle_gamma   90.00
#
_symmetry.space_group_name_H-M   'P 1'
#
loop_
_entity.id
_entity.type
_entity.pdbx_description
1 polymer ?
#
loop_
_entity_poly.entity_id
_entity_poly.type
_entity_poly.pdbx_seq_one_letter_code
_entity_poly.pdbx_strand_id
1 'polypeptide(L)' 'MHLQESGEMYLETILVLSRRLNKVRSVDVAEEMGYSKPSVSRAVGLLKAGQYIDVDDGGYITLT' A
#
# COMPACT_ATOMS: atom_id res chain seq x y z
N MET A 1 7.93 3.06 -16.41
CA MET A 1 7.49 4.06 -15.43
C MET A 1 8.51 4.15 -14.31
N HIS A 2 8.83 5.36 -13.90
CA HIS A 2 9.81 5.56 -12.83
C HIS A 2 9.09 5.71 -11.50
N LEU A 3 9.33 4.78 -10.57
CA LEU A 3 8.70 4.82 -9.25
C LEU A 3 9.48 5.74 -8.33
N GLN A 4 8.79 6.66 -7.67
CA GLN A 4 9.41 7.57 -6.72
C GLN A 4 9.80 6.81 -5.45
N GLU A 5 10.79 7.34 -4.73
CA GLU A 5 11.30 6.72 -3.50
C GLU A 5 10.18 6.47 -2.47
N SER A 6 9.26 7.44 -2.32
CA SER A 6 8.14 7.28 -1.40
C SER A 6 7.25 6.10 -1.80
N GLY A 7 7.05 5.91 -3.11
CA GLY A 7 6.28 4.77 -3.61
C GLY A 7 6.95 3.45 -3.29
N GLU A 8 8.27 3.40 -3.41
CA GLU A 8 9.05 2.21 -3.07
C GLU A 8 8.91 1.88 -1.58
N MET A 9 8.93 2.88 -0.72
CA MET A 9 8.74 2.67 0.72
C MET A 9 7.36 2.09 1.03
N TYR A 10 6.32 2.58 0.37
CA TYR A 10 4.99 2.03 0.53
C TYR A 10 4.92 0.57 0.09
N LEU A 11 5.51 0.24 -1.07
CA LEU A 11 5.52 -1.13 -1.57
C LEU A 11 6.26 -2.06 -0.61
N GLU A 12 7.39 -1.62 -0.08
CA GLU A 12 8.16 -2.41 0.88
C GLU A 12 7.36 -2.65 2.16
N THR A 13 6.67 -1.62 2.65
CA THR A 13 5.83 -1.75 3.83
C THR A 13 4.69 -2.73 3.60
N ILE A 14 4.04 -2.65 2.44
CA ILE A 14 2.96 -3.58 2.08
C ILE A 14 3.50 -5.01 2.02
N LEU A 15 4.67 -5.21 1.45
CA LEU A 15 5.29 -6.53 1.38
C LEU A 15 5.55 -7.10 2.78
N VAL A 16 6.15 -6.30 3.66
CA VAL A 16 6.43 -6.72 5.03
C VAL A 16 5.14 -7.07 5.76
N LEU A 17 4.12 -6.22 5.64
CA LEU A 17 2.83 -6.45 6.29
C LEU A 17 2.14 -7.71 5.76
N SER A 18 2.25 -7.97 4.45
CA SER A 18 1.63 -9.14 3.85
C SER A 18 2.23 -10.45 4.35
N ARG A 19 3.44 -10.41 4.88
CA ARG A 19 4.08 -11.57 5.49
C ARG A 19 3.62 -11.80 6.93
N ARG A 20 3.19 -10.73 7.62
CA ARG A 20 2.74 -10.81 9.01
C ARG A 20 1.24 -10.96 9.13
N LEU A 21 0.49 -10.36 8.20
CA LEU A 21 -0.96 -10.34 8.21
C LEU A 21 -1.49 -11.14 7.04
N ASN A 22 -2.61 -11.84 7.25
CA ASN A 22 -3.25 -12.56 6.15
C ASN A 22 -3.74 -11.60 5.07
N LYS A 23 -4.18 -10.41 5.46
CA LYS A 23 -4.70 -9.39 4.55
C LYS A 23 -4.25 -8.02 5.01
N VAL A 24 -3.92 -7.16 4.06
CA VAL A 24 -3.40 -5.82 4.32
C VAL A 24 -4.38 -4.78 3.78
N ARG A 25 -4.69 -3.79 4.60
CA ARG A 25 -5.54 -2.66 4.20
C ARG A 25 -4.76 -1.36 4.37
N SER A 26 -5.30 -0.27 3.81
CA SER A 26 -4.66 1.05 3.94
C SER A 26 -4.44 1.46 5.39
N VAL A 27 -5.37 1.11 6.29
CA VAL A 27 -5.23 1.43 7.70
C VAL A 27 -4.02 0.75 8.32
N ASP A 28 -3.72 -0.47 7.91
CA ASP A 28 -2.54 -1.20 8.40
C ASP A 28 -1.26 -0.51 7.96
N VAL A 29 -1.23 -0.05 6.72
CA VAL A 29 -0.09 0.68 6.18
C VAL A 29 0.09 2.01 6.91
N ALA A 30 -1.01 2.73 7.16
CA ALA A 30 -0.97 4.00 7.86
C ALA A 30 -0.41 3.83 9.28
N GLU A 31 -0.85 2.82 10.00
CA GLU A 31 -0.37 2.54 11.35
C GLU A 31 1.11 2.17 11.35
N GLU A 32 1.51 1.33 10.41
CA GLU A 32 2.91 0.89 10.33
C GLU A 32 3.85 2.04 10.01
N MET A 33 3.46 2.92 9.11
CA MET A 33 4.31 4.03 8.68
C MET A 33 4.17 5.28 9.53
N GLY A 34 3.13 5.38 10.35
CA GLY A 34 2.86 6.56 11.12
C GLY A 34 2.34 7.73 10.30
N TYR A 35 1.71 7.45 9.16
CA TYR A 35 1.18 8.48 8.26
C TYR A 35 -0.34 8.59 8.42
N SER A 36 -0.90 9.70 7.96
CA SER A 36 -2.34 9.90 8.02
C SER A 36 -3.06 8.99 7.00
N LYS A 37 -4.30 8.63 7.32
CA LYS A 37 -5.10 7.79 6.43
C LYS A 37 -5.30 8.44 5.05
N PRO A 38 -5.62 9.75 4.94
CA PRO A 38 -5.75 10.36 3.61
C PRO A 38 -4.48 10.29 2.78
N SER A 39 -3.31 10.47 3.40
CA SER A 39 -2.04 10.38 2.69
C SER A 39 -1.80 8.98 2.16
N VAL A 40 -2.06 7.97 2.98
CA VAL A 40 -1.89 6.57 2.60
C VAL A 40 -2.89 6.18 1.51
N SER A 41 -4.15 6.60 1.64
CA SER A 41 -5.16 6.32 0.62
C SER A 41 -4.78 6.88 -0.73
N ARG A 42 -4.21 8.09 -0.76
CA ARG A 42 -3.74 8.71 -1.99
C ARG A 42 -2.60 7.90 -2.60
N ALA A 43 -1.63 7.52 -1.78
CA ALA A 43 -0.48 6.73 -2.24
C ALA A 43 -0.92 5.38 -2.77
N VAL A 44 -1.82 4.71 -2.07
CA VAL A 44 -2.38 3.42 -2.50
C VAL A 44 -3.08 3.56 -3.85
N GLY A 45 -3.86 4.63 -4.03
CA GLY A 45 -4.52 4.90 -5.30
C GLY A 45 -3.54 5.09 -6.45
N LEU A 46 -2.45 5.81 -6.20
CA LEU A 46 -1.41 6.01 -7.22
C LEU A 46 -0.69 4.69 -7.57
N LEU A 47 -0.39 3.87 -6.57
CA LEU A 47 0.26 2.58 -6.81
C LEU A 47 -0.65 1.63 -7.56
N LYS A 48 -1.95 1.66 -7.27
CA LYS A 48 -2.92 0.86 -8.00
C LYS A 48 -3.00 1.31 -9.46
N ALA A 49 -3.06 2.61 -9.68
CA ALA A 49 -3.11 3.18 -11.04
C ALA A 49 -1.87 2.80 -11.84
N GLY A 50 -0.70 2.70 -11.17
CA GLY A 50 0.54 2.28 -11.80
C GLY A 50 0.69 0.76 -11.95
N GLN A 51 -0.30 0.00 -11.49
CA GLN A 51 -0.31 -1.47 -11.57
C GLN A 51 0.77 -2.15 -10.71
N TYR A 52 1.23 -1.47 -9.67
CA TYR A 52 2.16 -2.06 -8.71
C TYR A 52 1.46 -2.92 -7.68
N ILE A 53 0.21 -2.58 -7.38
CA ILE A 53 -0.64 -3.30 -6.44
C ILE A 53 -2.04 -3.42 -7.01
N ASP A 54 -2.82 -4.31 -6.40
CA ASP A 54 -4.24 -4.41 -6.66
C ASP A 54 -4.99 -4.22 -5.34
N VAL A 55 -6.23 -3.73 -5.42
CA VAL A 55 -7.08 -3.52 -4.25
C VAL A 55 -8.45 -4.10 -4.59
N ASP A 56 -8.92 -5.04 -3.77
CA ASP A 56 -10.21 -5.68 -4.03
C ASP A 56 -11.37 -4.86 -3.44
N ASP A 57 -12.58 -5.37 -3.60
CA ASP A 57 -13.78 -4.68 -3.15
C ASP A 57 -13.82 -4.47 -1.63
N GLY A 58 -13.14 -5.31 -0.88
CA GLY A 58 -13.04 -5.18 0.57
C GLY A 58 -11.96 -4.20 1.02
N GLY A 59 -11.20 -3.64 0.08
CA GLY A 59 -10.11 -2.74 0.38
C GLY A 59 -8.81 -3.44 0.73
N TYR A 60 -8.71 -4.72 0.46
CA TYR A 60 -7.49 -5.49 0.73
C TYR A 60 -6.48 -5.31 -0.39
N ILE A 61 -5.24 -5.06 -0.02
CA ILE A 61 -4.14 -4.74 -0.92
C ILE A 61 -3.31 -6.00 -1.19
N THR A 62 -3.03 -6.25 -2.47
CA THR A 62 -2.14 -7.33 -2.87
C THR A 62 -1.08 -6.78 -3.82
N LEU A 63 0.13 -7.33 -3.75
CA LEU A 63 1.18 -7.00 -4.70
C LEU A 63 0.94 -7.74 -6.02
N THR A 64 1.14 -7.05 -7.12
CA THR A 64 0.97 -7.67 -8.43
C THR A 64 2.18 -8.50 -8.85
#